data_41e9d9a4047455586842e1ebb7a8359a
#
_entry.id   41e9d9a4047455586842e1ebb7a8359a
#
_cell.length_a   1.000
_cell.length_b   1.000
_cell.length_c   1.000
_cell.angle_alpha   90.00
_cell.angle_beta   90.00
_cell.angle_gamma   90.00
#
_symmetry.space_group_name_H-M   'P 1'
#
loop_
_entity.id
_entity.type
_entity.pdbx_description
1 polymer ?
#
loop_
_entity_poly.entity_id
_entity_poly.type
_entity_poly.pdbx_seq_one_letter_code
_entity_poly.pdbx_strand_id
1 'polypeptide(L)'
;MGFDVFPTRKELEKYAQNIPEIEPSAVLAMLRISQAAEYVRAAINDVLASHYHLSRGKLRVMFVLYQMPEGIAPSQLADRAGVTRAMITTMVKRMVRDGLTEVAIDQTDKRGKKVRLTAQGREFMDDVLPDHYLRISMLMSRLSEAEQTQLIFLLTKLSG
;
A
#
# COMPACT_ATOMS: atom_id res chain seq x y z
N MET A 1 -0.07 -13.65 -18.05
CA MET A 1 -0.65 -13.16 -19.33
C MET A 1 -0.53 -11.66 -19.33
N GLY A 2 0.41 -11.08 -20.10
CA GLY A 2 0.56 -9.66 -20.25
C GLY A 2 -0.49 -9.15 -21.23
N PHE A 3 -1.31 -8.22 -20.81
CA PHE A 3 -2.16 -7.49 -21.73
C PHE A 3 -1.28 -6.47 -22.48
N ASP A 4 -0.78 -6.84 -23.64
CA ASP A 4 -0.18 -5.89 -24.60
C ASP A 4 -1.29 -5.11 -25.32
N VAL A 5 -2.13 -4.44 -24.54
CA VAL A 5 -3.20 -3.55 -25.04
C VAL A 5 -2.73 -2.09 -25.02
N PHE A 6 -1.48 -1.85 -24.68
CA PHE A 6 -0.94 -0.49 -24.63
C PHE A 6 -0.40 -0.06 -26.01
N PRO A 7 -0.66 1.17 -26.41
CA PRO A 7 -0.16 1.68 -27.68
C PRO A 7 1.38 1.69 -27.67
N THR A 8 1.93 1.32 -28.81
CA THR A 8 3.38 1.44 -29.04
C THR A 8 3.76 2.91 -29.22
N ARG A 9 5.05 3.21 -29.05
CA ARG A 9 5.57 4.56 -29.31
C ARG A 9 5.21 5.06 -30.71
N LYS A 10 5.32 4.18 -31.71
CA LYS A 10 5.01 4.51 -33.10
C LYS A 10 3.53 4.86 -33.33
N GLU A 11 2.64 4.19 -32.62
CA GLU A 11 1.20 4.51 -32.69
C GLU A 11 0.92 5.87 -32.04
N LEU A 12 1.55 6.17 -30.91
CA LEU A 12 1.42 7.47 -30.25
C LEU A 12 2.01 8.60 -31.09
N GLU A 13 3.13 8.39 -31.76
CA GLU A 13 3.72 9.34 -32.71
C GLU A 13 2.77 9.63 -33.88
N LYS A 14 2.01 8.64 -34.35
CA LYS A 14 0.95 8.85 -35.36
C LYS A 14 -0.17 9.75 -34.83
N TYR A 15 -0.61 9.56 -33.59
CA TYR A 15 -1.61 10.43 -32.98
C TYR A 15 -1.10 11.85 -32.81
N ALA A 16 0.17 12.02 -32.40
CA ALA A 16 0.81 13.32 -32.24
C ALA A 16 0.94 14.12 -33.55
N GLN A 17 0.95 13.45 -34.71
CA GLN A 17 0.91 14.14 -36.00
C GLN A 17 -0.40 14.91 -36.24
N ASN A 18 -1.51 14.43 -35.68
CA ASN A 18 -2.83 15.05 -35.81
C ASN A 18 -3.20 15.89 -34.58
N ILE A 19 -2.57 15.65 -33.44
CA ILE A 19 -2.81 16.32 -32.17
C ILE A 19 -1.44 16.65 -31.55
N PRO A 20 -0.84 17.79 -31.91
CA PRO A 20 0.54 18.12 -31.50
C PRO A 20 0.76 18.22 -29.99
N GLU A 21 -0.31 18.39 -29.19
CA GLU A 21 -0.28 18.46 -27.74
C GLU A 21 -0.03 17.09 -27.07
N ILE A 22 -0.13 16.00 -27.83
CA ILE A 22 0.17 14.66 -27.32
C ILE A 22 1.68 14.48 -27.27
N GLU A 23 2.20 14.24 -26.08
CA GLU A 23 3.60 13.83 -25.87
C GLU A 23 3.69 12.30 -25.73
N PRO A 24 4.17 11.57 -26.74
CA PRO A 24 4.25 10.09 -26.70
C PRO A 24 5.04 9.54 -25.52
N SER A 25 6.12 10.23 -25.10
CA SER A 25 6.92 9.85 -23.94
C SER A 25 6.14 9.97 -22.64
N ALA A 26 5.34 11.01 -22.46
CA ALA A 26 4.53 11.23 -21.27
C ALA A 26 3.45 10.13 -21.14
N VAL A 27 2.77 9.81 -22.25
CA VAL A 27 1.76 8.73 -22.27
C VAL A 27 2.40 7.38 -21.92
N LEU A 28 3.53 7.05 -22.55
CA LEU A 28 4.24 5.79 -22.28
C LEU A 28 4.71 5.69 -20.83
N ALA A 29 5.26 6.78 -20.28
CA ALA A 29 5.71 6.81 -18.89
C ALA A 29 4.55 6.51 -17.94
N MET A 30 3.39 7.17 -18.12
CA MET A 30 2.20 6.92 -17.30
C MET A 30 1.71 5.47 -17.41
N LEU A 31 1.65 4.92 -18.64
CA LEU A 31 1.26 3.52 -18.85
C LEU A 31 2.22 2.53 -18.17
N ARG A 32 3.54 2.78 -18.24
CA ARG A 32 4.56 1.94 -17.57
C ARG A 32 4.46 2.03 -16.05
N ILE A 33 4.20 3.20 -15.48
CA ILE A 33 3.96 3.36 -14.04
C ILE A 33 2.75 2.53 -13.62
N SER A 34 1.63 2.60 -14.35
CA SER A 34 0.41 1.86 -14.06
C SER A 34 0.65 0.34 -14.11
N GLN A 35 1.32 -0.14 -15.17
CA GLN A 35 1.65 -1.56 -15.34
C GLN A 35 2.58 -2.08 -14.23
N ALA A 36 3.63 -1.31 -13.89
CA ALA A 36 4.55 -1.67 -12.82
C ALA A 36 3.84 -1.70 -11.46
N ALA A 37 2.96 -0.73 -11.19
CA ALA A 37 2.18 -0.68 -9.96
C ALA A 37 1.24 -1.89 -9.83
N GLU A 38 0.62 -2.34 -10.91
CA GLU A 38 -0.22 -3.56 -10.91
C GLU A 38 0.61 -4.82 -10.67
N TYR A 39 1.75 -4.95 -11.33
CA TYR A 39 2.66 -6.08 -11.14
C TYR A 39 3.14 -6.17 -9.68
N VAL A 40 3.64 -5.09 -9.12
CA VAL A 40 4.10 -5.04 -7.72
C VAL A 40 2.94 -5.34 -6.77
N ARG A 41 1.75 -4.81 -7.06
CA ARG A 41 0.56 -5.03 -6.24
C ARG A 41 0.15 -6.50 -6.21
N ALA A 42 0.13 -7.16 -7.38
CA ALA A 42 -0.19 -8.58 -7.48
C ALA A 42 0.82 -9.43 -6.71
N ALA A 43 2.11 -9.23 -6.95
CA ALA A 43 3.19 -9.97 -6.30
C ALA A 43 3.19 -9.86 -4.77
N ILE A 44 2.82 -8.69 -4.23
CA ILE A 44 2.70 -8.49 -2.78
C ILE A 44 1.44 -9.14 -2.23
N ASN A 45 0.29 -8.98 -2.91
CA ASN A 45 -0.99 -9.48 -2.43
C ASN A 45 -1.04 -11.01 -2.35
N ASP A 46 -0.50 -11.70 -3.35
CA ASP A 46 -0.53 -13.17 -3.42
C ASP A 46 0.08 -13.80 -2.17
N VAL A 47 1.17 -13.23 -1.70
CA VAL A 47 1.86 -13.77 -0.54
C VAL A 47 1.22 -13.39 0.79
N LEU A 48 0.77 -12.15 0.92
CA LEU A 48 0.04 -11.72 2.11
C LEU A 48 -1.22 -12.56 2.31
N ALA A 49 -1.92 -12.88 1.21
CA ALA A 49 -3.12 -13.69 1.27
C ALA A 49 -2.81 -15.17 1.56
N SER A 50 -1.81 -15.76 0.90
CA SER A 50 -1.51 -17.20 1.00
C SER A 50 -0.81 -17.59 2.31
N HIS A 51 0.15 -16.77 2.79
CA HIS A 51 0.94 -17.09 3.99
C HIS A 51 0.33 -16.57 5.29
N TYR A 52 -0.20 -15.34 5.25
CA TYR A 52 -0.63 -14.65 6.47
C TYR A 52 -2.14 -14.43 6.54
N HIS A 53 -2.89 -14.87 5.54
CA HIS A 53 -4.34 -14.61 5.43
C HIS A 53 -4.68 -13.12 5.61
N LEU A 54 -3.76 -12.25 5.15
CA LEU A 54 -3.86 -10.81 5.24
C LEU A 54 -4.25 -10.19 3.91
N SER A 55 -5.29 -9.36 3.93
CA SER A 55 -5.48 -8.42 2.83
C SER A 55 -4.53 -7.21 2.99
N ARG A 56 -4.16 -6.59 1.87
CA ARG A 56 -3.36 -5.36 1.87
C ARG A 56 -3.96 -4.24 2.75
N GLY A 57 -5.28 -4.11 2.74
CA GLY A 57 -5.96 -3.13 3.60
C GLY A 57 -5.78 -3.44 5.08
N LYS A 58 -5.88 -4.73 5.47
CA LYS A 58 -5.65 -5.17 6.85
C LYS A 58 -4.19 -4.94 7.26
N LEU A 59 -3.21 -5.25 6.41
CA LEU A 59 -1.80 -4.97 6.69
C LEU A 59 -1.55 -3.48 6.92
N ARG A 60 -2.09 -2.59 6.07
CA ARG A 60 -1.93 -1.14 6.24
C ARG A 60 -2.49 -0.64 7.57
N VAL A 61 -3.66 -1.13 7.97
CA VAL A 61 -4.26 -0.80 9.26
C VAL A 61 -3.40 -1.29 10.41
N MET A 62 -2.94 -2.53 10.36
CA MET A 62 -2.07 -3.10 11.39
C MET A 62 -0.72 -2.39 11.45
N PHE A 63 -0.16 -1.98 10.31
CA PHE A 63 1.08 -1.20 10.25
C PHE A 63 0.95 0.16 10.94
N VAL A 64 -0.15 0.88 10.72
CA VAL A 64 -0.42 2.14 11.44
C VAL A 64 -0.53 1.90 12.94
N LEU A 65 -1.23 0.85 13.36
CA LEU A 65 -1.37 0.50 14.78
C LEU A 65 -0.04 0.05 15.41
N TYR A 66 0.82 -0.62 14.64
CA TYR A 66 2.15 -1.03 15.08
C TYR A 66 3.05 0.17 15.41
N GLN A 67 2.94 1.25 14.61
CA GLN A 67 3.64 2.51 14.87
C GLN A 67 3.01 3.35 15.99
N MET A 68 1.81 3.01 16.43
CA MET A 68 1.03 3.77 17.43
C MET A 68 0.69 2.89 18.64
N PRO A 69 1.68 2.56 19.51
CA PRO A 69 1.48 1.64 20.63
C PRO A 69 0.42 2.13 21.61
N GLU A 70 0.29 3.43 21.80
CA GLU A 70 -0.73 4.06 22.68
C GLU A 70 -2.15 4.01 22.10
N GLY A 71 -2.27 3.53 20.85
CA GLY A 71 -3.53 3.49 20.13
C GLY A 71 -3.88 4.81 19.44
N ILE A 72 -4.85 4.74 18.56
CA ILE A 72 -5.29 5.85 17.70
C ILE A 72 -6.81 5.81 17.53
N ALA A 73 -7.44 6.96 17.41
CA ALA A 73 -8.88 7.06 17.15
C ALA A 73 -9.25 6.40 15.80
N PRO A 74 -10.39 5.69 15.69
CA PRO A 74 -10.79 5.01 14.45
C PRO A 74 -10.83 5.92 13.22
N SER A 75 -11.21 7.19 13.37
CA SER A 75 -11.22 8.16 12.27
C SER A 75 -9.81 8.46 11.76
N GLN A 76 -8.88 8.74 12.66
CA GLN A 76 -7.48 8.98 12.33
C GLN A 76 -6.81 7.73 11.75
N LEU A 77 -7.19 6.53 12.24
CA LEU A 77 -6.72 5.26 11.70
C LEU A 77 -7.18 5.08 10.25
N ALA A 78 -8.42 5.43 9.92
CA ALA A 78 -8.95 5.41 8.56
C ALA A 78 -8.14 6.31 7.63
N ASP A 79 -7.92 7.56 8.05
CA ASP A 79 -7.20 8.56 7.26
C ASP A 79 -5.75 8.12 7.01
N ARG A 80 -5.03 7.68 8.06
CA ARG A 80 -3.62 7.23 7.94
C ARG A 80 -3.48 5.93 7.14
N ALA A 81 -4.40 4.99 7.29
CA ALA A 81 -4.39 3.75 6.51
C ALA A 81 -4.91 3.95 5.08
N GLY A 82 -5.47 5.11 4.73
CA GLY A 82 -6.04 5.42 3.43
C GLY A 82 -7.19 4.47 3.06
N VAL A 83 -8.09 4.25 4.03
CA VAL A 83 -9.32 3.44 3.87
C VAL A 83 -10.52 4.21 4.37
N THR A 84 -11.73 3.81 3.99
CA THR A 84 -12.93 4.50 4.46
C THR A 84 -13.23 4.18 5.93
N ARG A 85 -13.95 5.09 6.62
CA ARG A 85 -14.39 4.88 8.01
C ARG A 85 -15.26 3.64 8.16
N ALA A 86 -16.12 3.34 7.17
CA ALA A 86 -16.93 2.13 7.15
C ALA A 86 -16.07 0.86 7.08
N MET A 87 -15.01 0.87 6.26
CA MET A 87 -14.05 -0.24 6.18
C MET A 87 -13.31 -0.44 7.51
N ILE A 88 -12.84 0.64 8.16
CA ILE A 88 -12.16 0.55 9.46
C ILE A 88 -13.07 -0.10 10.50
N THR A 89 -14.32 0.31 10.59
CA THR A 89 -15.26 -0.27 11.57
C THR A 89 -15.37 -1.79 11.40
N THR A 90 -15.50 -2.26 10.15
CA THR A 90 -15.61 -3.68 9.85
C THR A 90 -14.30 -4.42 10.09
N MET A 91 -13.17 -3.82 9.69
CA MET A 91 -11.84 -4.42 9.88
C MET A 91 -11.49 -4.56 11.37
N VAL A 92 -11.67 -3.49 12.15
CA VAL A 92 -11.39 -3.48 13.59
C VAL A 92 -12.22 -4.53 14.31
N LYS A 93 -13.53 -4.62 14.03
CA LYS A 93 -14.39 -5.68 14.61
C LYS A 93 -13.85 -7.09 14.35
N ARG A 94 -13.39 -7.36 13.12
CA ARG A 94 -12.80 -8.67 12.77
C ARG A 94 -11.48 -8.89 13.50
N MET A 95 -10.60 -7.89 13.52
CA MET A 95 -9.29 -8.00 14.19
C MET A 95 -9.43 -8.13 15.71
N VAL A 96 -10.44 -7.53 16.32
CA VAL A 96 -10.77 -7.74 17.75
C VAL A 96 -11.21 -9.19 17.99
N ARG A 97 -12.11 -9.70 17.14
CA ARG A 97 -12.53 -11.12 17.22
C ARG A 97 -11.35 -12.09 17.04
N ASP A 98 -10.41 -11.74 16.15
CA ASP A 98 -9.22 -12.53 15.86
C ASP A 98 -8.11 -12.34 16.94
N GLY A 99 -8.35 -11.55 17.99
CA GLY A 99 -7.41 -11.29 19.09
C GLY A 99 -6.23 -10.37 18.75
N LEU A 100 -6.20 -9.76 17.55
CA LEU A 100 -5.07 -8.97 17.07
C LEU A 100 -5.13 -7.50 17.51
N THR A 101 -6.31 -6.98 17.78
CA THR A 101 -6.52 -5.60 18.23
C THR A 101 -7.49 -5.56 19.40
N GLU A 102 -7.43 -4.47 20.14
CA GLU A 102 -8.41 -4.14 21.17
C GLU A 102 -8.85 -2.69 21.05
N VAL A 103 -10.03 -2.39 21.60
CA VAL A 103 -10.57 -1.04 21.68
C VAL A 103 -10.59 -0.61 23.13
N ALA A 104 -9.84 0.43 23.45
CA ALA A 104 -9.78 1.03 24.78
C ALA A 104 -10.49 2.40 24.80
N ILE A 105 -10.93 2.83 25.97
CA ILE A 105 -11.41 4.19 26.18
C ILE A 105 -10.19 5.12 26.24
N ASP A 106 -10.25 6.24 25.55
CA ASP A 106 -9.20 7.26 25.64
C ASP A 106 -9.16 7.81 27.07
N GLN A 107 -7.99 7.74 27.71
CA GLN A 107 -7.82 8.23 29.07
C GLN A 107 -7.86 9.77 29.17
N THR A 108 -7.56 10.46 28.05
CA THR A 108 -7.58 11.93 27.96
C THR A 108 -8.94 12.46 27.57
N ASP A 109 -9.68 11.73 26.74
CA ASP A 109 -11.08 12.03 26.40
C ASP A 109 -11.94 10.77 26.68
N LYS A 110 -12.60 10.76 27.84
CA LYS A 110 -13.44 9.64 28.29
C LYS A 110 -14.58 9.28 27.31
N ARG A 111 -14.86 10.12 26.32
CA ARG A 111 -15.83 9.86 25.23
C ARG A 111 -15.18 9.24 24.00
N GLY A 112 -13.84 9.29 23.92
CA GLY A 112 -13.07 8.80 22.81
C GLY A 112 -12.78 7.30 22.93
N LYS A 113 -12.65 6.64 21.78
CA LYS A 113 -12.18 5.26 21.68
C LYS A 113 -10.87 5.25 20.92
N LYS A 114 -9.90 4.47 21.41
CA LYS A 114 -8.65 4.18 20.72
C LYS A 114 -8.58 2.71 20.35
N VAL A 115 -8.06 2.42 19.17
CA VAL A 115 -7.73 1.09 18.70
C VAL A 115 -6.22 0.91 18.83
N ARG A 116 -5.78 -0.23 19.38
CA ARG A 116 -4.36 -0.59 19.46
C ARG A 116 -4.17 -2.07 19.20
N LEU A 117 -2.95 -2.49 18.90
CA LEU A 117 -2.61 -3.90 18.82
C LEU A 117 -2.60 -4.52 20.23
N THR A 118 -3.04 -5.75 20.33
CA THR A 118 -2.76 -6.62 21.49
C THR A 118 -1.30 -7.09 21.46
N ALA A 119 -0.83 -7.76 22.51
CA ALA A 119 0.46 -8.45 22.49
C ALA A 119 0.56 -9.43 21.31
N GLN A 120 -0.47 -10.25 21.12
CA GLN A 120 -0.58 -11.19 20.00
C GLN A 120 -0.54 -10.46 18.63
N GLY A 121 -1.23 -9.32 18.51
CA GLY A 121 -1.21 -8.52 17.28
C GLY A 121 0.16 -7.92 16.99
N ARG A 122 0.92 -7.58 18.02
CA ARG A 122 2.29 -7.08 17.89
C ARG A 122 3.25 -8.20 17.46
N GLU A 123 3.23 -9.35 18.13
CA GLU A 123 4.01 -10.53 17.75
C GLU A 123 3.73 -10.92 16.29
N PHE A 124 2.45 -10.94 15.89
CA PHE A 124 2.07 -11.23 14.52
C PHE A 124 2.70 -10.23 13.53
N MET A 125 2.79 -8.94 13.87
CA MET A 125 3.44 -7.95 13.01
C MET A 125 4.96 -8.08 13.01
N ASP A 126 5.56 -8.49 14.14
CA ASP A 126 6.99 -8.76 14.24
C ASP A 126 7.41 -9.93 13.33
N ASP A 127 6.53 -10.90 13.09
CA ASP A 127 6.75 -12.00 12.15
C ASP A 127 6.49 -11.58 10.69
N VAL A 128 5.44 -10.81 10.45
CA VAL A 128 5.02 -10.43 9.07
C VAL A 128 5.94 -9.41 8.44
N LEU A 129 6.42 -8.40 9.20
CA LEU A 129 7.13 -7.26 8.63
C LEU A 129 8.49 -7.63 8.02
N PRO A 130 9.35 -8.44 8.65
CA PRO A 130 10.63 -8.84 8.07
C PRO A 130 10.44 -9.54 6.72
N ASP A 131 9.55 -10.52 6.65
CA ASP A 131 9.23 -11.25 5.43
C ASP A 131 8.68 -10.33 4.34
N HIS A 132 7.79 -9.40 4.72
CA HIS A 132 7.23 -8.42 3.81
C HIS A 132 8.31 -7.52 3.20
N TYR A 133 9.23 -7.01 4.01
CA TYR A 133 10.33 -6.15 3.53
C TYR A 133 11.36 -6.92 2.69
N LEU A 134 11.69 -8.16 3.07
CA LEU A 134 12.56 -9.01 2.26
C LEU A 134 11.98 -9.25 0.86
N ARG A 135 10.68 -9.49 0.75
CA ARG A 135 10.00 -9.67 -0.55
C ARG A 135 10.00 -8.40 -1.39
N ILE A 136 9.75 -7.25 -0.77
CA ILE A 136 9.86 -5.96 -1.46
C ILE A 136 11.28 -5.78 -1.99
N SER A 137 12.31 -6.06 -1.18
CA SER A 137 13.71 -6.00 -1.58
C SER A 137 14.00 -6.94 -2.75
N MET A 138 13.49 -8.17 -2.71
CA MET A 138 13.62 -9.13 -3.83
C MET A 138 12.92 -8.65 -5.11
N LEU A 139 11.74 -8.06 -5.02
CA LEU A 139 11.04 -7.49 -6.17
C LEU A 139 11.81 -6.33 -6.80
N MET A 140 12.45 -5.52 -5.96
CA MET A 140 13.24 -4.35 -6.38
C MET A 140 14.67 -4.68 -6.78
N SER A 141 15.16 -5.91 -6.56
CA SER A 141 16.56 -6.31 -6.83
C SER A 141 16.96 -6.29 -8.31
N ARG A 142 15.98 -6.16 -9.22
CA ARG A 142 16.22 -5.94 -10.66
C ARG A 142 16.77 -4.55 -10.96
N LEU A 143 16.66 -3.63 -10.03
CA LEU A 143 17.19 -2.28 -10.11
C LEU A 143 18.35 -2.15 -9.14
N SER A 144 19.45 -1.55 -9.60
CA SER A 144 20.55 -1.13 -8.74
C SER A 144 20.08 -0.06 -7.74
N GLU A 145 20.84 0.15 -6.68
CA GLU A 145 20.54 1.17 -5.66
C GLU A 145 20.44 2.58 -6.27
N ALA A 146 21.29 2.90 -7.23
CA ALA A 146 21.26 4.18 -7.94
C ALA A 146 19.96 4.35 -8.75
N GLU A 147 19.51 3.29 -9.46
CA GLU A 147 18.26 3.30 -10.21
C GLU A 147 17.03 3.37 -9.28
N GLN A 148 17.08 2.69 -8.14
CA GLN A 148 16.02 2.81 -7.12
C GLN A 148 15.92 4.24 -6.58
N THR A 149 17.06 4.87 -6.29
CA THR A 149 17.12 6.27 -5.83
C THR A 149 16.55 7.22 -6.88
N GLN A 150 16.92 7.02 -8.15
CA GLN A 150 16.39 7.82 -9.25
C GLN A 150 14.87 7.62 -9.44
N LEU A 151 14.40 6.38 -9.35
CA LEU A 151 12.97 6.07 -9.42
C LEU A 151 12.18 6.76 -8.30
N ILE A 152 12.68 6.70 -7.06
CA ILE A 152 12.06 7.39 -5.91
C ILE A 152 11.97 8.89 -6.18
N PHE A 153 13.08 9.51 -6.63
CA PHE A 153 13.12 10.94 -6.95
C PHE A 153 12.07 11.31 -8.02
N LEU A 154 12.00 10.54 -9.12
CA LEU A 154 11.09 10.82 -10.24
C LEU A 154 9.61 10.64 -9.82
N LEU A 155 9.30 9.59 -9.06
CA LEU A 155 7.94 9.35 -8.59
C LEU A 155 7.50 10.40 -7.55
N THR A 156 8.42 10.83 -6.67
CA THR A 156 8.14 11.90 -5.71
C THR A 156 7.86 13.22 -6.43
N LYS A 157 8.68 13.56 -7.43
CA LYS A 157 8.47 14.75 -8.26
C LYS A 157 7.14 14.74 -9.02
N LEU A 158 6.68 13.55 -9.43
CA LEU A 158 5.40 13.39 -10.15
C LEU A 158 4.19 13.58 -9.23
N SER A 159 4.31 13.19 -7.96
CA SER A 159 3.19 13.22 -6.99
C SER A 159 3.06 14.53 -6.20
N GLY A 160 4.00 15.47 -6.33
CA GLY A 160 3.98 16.79 -5.71
C GLY A 160 4.63 16.85 -4.34
#